data_dc2e60fce9e125f00538508088d03a52
#
_entry.id   dc2e60fce9e125f00538508088d03a52
#
_cell.length_a   1.000
_cell.length_b   1.000
_cell.length_c   1.000
_cell.angle_alpha   90.00
_cell.angle_beta   90.00
_cell.angle_gamma   90.00
#
_symmetry.space_group_name_H-M   'P 1'
#
loop_
_entity.id
_entity.type
_entity.pdbx_description
1 polymer ?
#
loop_
_entity_poly.entity_id
_entity_poly.type
_entity_poly.pdbx_seq_one_letter_code
_entity_poly.pdbx_strand_id
1 'polypeptide(L)'
;MVPSSFADYFLAMASAGAALLGLLFVAVSVTPQRTFGRAAYAEREAVASSAFTALANAFFVSAAALLPGASIGPAALVLSAAGLFSTVYLAARAVPAVLRRTRGIRRGRRLVSLLVTLLGSVAVYASELLTALALTGDPTDSAQVSRLAALVLAVYGLALVRAWELLGAPRFGIGGWLNPLGDLDDEEQTPAGANSARAHAKRRTS
;
A
#
# COMPACT_ATOMS: atom_id res chain seq x y z
N MET A 1 -11.22 26.62 -9.13
CA MET A 1 -12.34 25.66 -9.09
C MET A 1 -12.08 24.55 -10.09
N VAL A 2 -12.33 23.32 -9.73
CA VAL A 2 -12.24 22.19 -10.66
C VAL A 2 -13.30 22.36 -11.76
N PRO A 3 -12.96 22.11 -13.05
CA PRO A 3 -13.94 22.17 -14.12
C PRO A 3 -15.11 21.21 -13.87
N SER A 4 -16.33 21.62 -14.19
CA SER A 4 -17.55 20.86 -13.94
C SER A 4 -17.55 19.45 -14.57
N SER A 5 -16.82 19.29 -15.68
CA SER A 5 -16.64 17.99 -16.35
C SER A 5 -15.92 16.95 -15.50
N PHE A 6 -15.22 17.33 -14.44
CA PHE A 6 -14.55 16.39 -13.52
C PHE A 6 -15.32 16.17 -12.22
N ALA A 7 -16.41 16.90 -11.98
CA ALA A 7 -17.16 16.81 -10.71
C ALA A 7 -17.68 15.39 -10.46
N ASP A 8 -18.30 14.78 -11.46
CA ASP A 8 -18.85 13.41 -11.36
C ASP A 8 -17.73 12.38 -11.13
N TYR A 9 -16.56 12.57 -11.76
CA TYR A 9 -15.41 11.72 -11.54
C TYR A 9 -14.95 11.78 -10.08
N PHE A 10 -14.72 12.98 -9.54
CA PHE A 10 -14.27 13.13 -8.16
C PHE A 10 -15.32 12.69 -7.15
N LEU A 11 -16.62 12.85 -7.46
CA LEU A 11 -17.71 12.33 -6.63
C LEU A 11 -17.67 10.80 -6.58
N ALA A 12 -17.52 10.15 -7.72
CA ALA A 12 -17.39 8.70 -7.79
C ALA A 12 -16.16 8.20 -7.03
N MET A 13 -15.00 8.88 -7.19
CA MET A 13 -13.77 8.54 -6.48
C MET A 13 -13.90 8.75 -4.97
N ALA A 14 -14.49 9.84 -4.51
CA ALA A 14 -14.74 10.07 -3.09
C ALA A 14 -15.68 9.01 -2.49
N SER A 15 -16.75 8.65 -3.21
CA SER A 15 -17.69 7.61 -2.77
C SER A 15 -17.03 6.24 -2.67
N ALA A 16 -16.27 5.85 -3.71
CA ALA A 16 -15.50 4.61 -3.70
C ALA A 16 -14.47 4.58 -2.58
N GLY A 17 -13.78 5.71 -2.35
CA GLY A 17 -12.80 5.86 -1.27
C GLY A 17 -13.40 5.66 0.11
N ALA A 18 -14.52 6.29 0.39
CA ALA A 18 -15.22 6.13 1.65
C ALA A 18 -15.61 4.66 1.90
N ALA A 19 -16.16 4.00 0.88
CA ALA A 19 -16.54 2.58 0.97
C ALA A 19 -15.32 1.68 1.21
N LEU A 20 -14.22 1.87 0.47
CA LEU A 20 -13.00 1.07 0.62
C LEU A 20 -12.31 1.31 1.95
N LEU A 21 -12.28 2.55 2.46
CA LEU A 21 -11.78 2.86 3.80
C LEU A 21 -12.58 2.13 4.88
N GLY A 22 -13.91 2.13 4.76
CA GLY A 22 -14.79 1.39 5.67
C GLY A 22 -14.53 -0.11 5.64
N LEU A 23 -14.42 -0.70 4.45
CA LEU A 23 -14.11 -2.12 4.29
C LEU A 23 -12.73 -2.49 4.84
N LEU A 24 -11.71 -1.65 4.59
CA LEU A 24 -10.37 -1.87 5.15
C LEU A 24 -10.38 -1.80 6.67
N PHE A 25 -11.12 -0.85 7.24
CA PHE A 25 -11.27 -0.74 8.70
C PHE A 25 -11.90 -1.99 9.30
N VAL A 26 -12.96 -2.51 8.69
CA VAL A 26 -13.61 -3.76 9.12
C VAL A 26 -12.64 -4.92 8.99
N ALA A 27 -11.94 -5.06 7.87
CA ALA A 27 -10.98 -6.15 7.64
C ALA A 27 -9.87 -6.18 8.71
N VAL A 28 -9.32 -5.01 9.04
CA VAL A 28 -8.28 -4.90 10.08
C VAL A 28 -8.86 -5.18 11.48
N SER A 29 -10.09 -4.75 11.77
CA SER A 29 -10.73 -4.91 13.08
C SER A 29 -11.11 -6.38 13.38
N VAL A 30 -11.49 -7.13 12.35
CA VAL A 30 -11.94 -8.55 12.51
C VAL A 30 -10.75 -9.51 12.57
N THR A 31 -9.57 -9.12 12.09
CA THR A 31 -8.39 -10.01 12.07
C THR A 31 -7.81 -10.15 13.49
N PRO A 32 -7.84 -11.35 14.12
CA PRO A 32 -7.38 -11.55 15.49
C PRO A 32 -5.86 -11.34 15.60
N GLN A 33 -5.45 -10.42 16.45
CA GLN A 33 -4.03 -10.13 16.72
C GLN A 33 -3.25 -11.32 17.27
N ARG A 34 -3.95 -12.30 17.87
CA ARG A 34 -3.37 -13.47 18.56
C ARG A 34 -2.89 -14.57 17.61
N THR A 35 -3.24 -14.52 16.33
CA THR A 35 -2.96 -15.58 15.36
C THR A 35 -1.56 -15.46 14.74
N PHE A 36 -0.88 -14.32 14.90
CA PHE A 36 0.39 -14.04 14.24
C PHE A 36 1.50 -13.75 15.25
N GLY A 37 2.71 -14.28 15.01
CA GLY A 37 3.91 -13.91 15.76
C GLY A 37 4.21 -12.41 15.64
N ARG A 38 4.87 -11.82 16.66
CA ARG A 38 5.14 -10.36 16.73
C ARG A 38 5.77 -9.76 15.47
N ALA A 39 6.57 -10.52 14.75
CA ALA A 39 7.25 -10.07 13.54
C ALA A 39 6.32 -9.98 12.33
N ALA A 40 5.47 -10.99 12.13
CA ALA A 40 4.45 -11.01 11.08
C ALA A 40 3.39 -9.93 11.33
N TYR A 41 3.04 -9.68 12.61
CA TYR A 41 2.14 -8.60 12.99
C TYR A 41 2.65 -7.21 12.57
N ALA A 42 3.92 -6.89 12.88
CA ALA A 42 4.50 -5.59 12.53
C ALA A 42 4.58 -5.35 11.00
N GLU A 43 4.82 -6.41 10.23
CA GLU A 43 4.86 -6.35 8.77
C GLU A 43 3.45 -6.12 8.19
N ARG A 44 2.44 -6.82 8.70
CA ARG A 44 1.02 -6.62 8.31
C ARG A 44 0.51 -5.24 8.71
N GLU A 45 0.87 -4.74 9.89
CA GLU A 45 0.54 -3.40 10.35
C GLU A 45 1.12 -2.33 9.41
N ALA A 46 2.35 -2.49 8.94
CA ALA A 46 2.96 -1.58 7.98
C ALA A 46 2.24 -1.59 6.62
N VAL A 47 1.83 -2.77 6.12
CA VAL A 47 1.05 -2.89 4.88
C VAL A 47 -0.34 -2.28 5.06
N ALA A 48 -1.02 -2.54 6.17
CA ALA A 48 -2.32 -1.96 6.49
C ALA A 48 -2.26 -0.43 6.56
N SER A 49 -1.26 0.10 7.27
CA SER A 49 -1.02 1.55 7.38
C SER A 49 -0.76 2.17 6.01
N SER A 50 0.03 1.52 5.14
CA SER A 50 0.30 2.02 3.80
C SER A 50 -0.95 2.02 2.90
N ALA A 51 -1.77 0.96 2.97
CA ALA A 51 -3.03 0.87 2.25
C ALA A 51 -4.01 1.95 2.71
N PHE A 52 -4.14 2.12 4.04
CA PHE A 52 -4.99 3.15 4.64
C PHE A 52 -4.55 4.56 4.21
N THR A 53 -3.26 4.87 4.26
CA THR A 53 -2.72 6.17 3.85
C THR A 53 -3.02 6.46 2.39
N ALA A 54 -2.88 5.47 1.50
CA ALA A 54 -3.16 5.63 0.08
C ALA A 54 -4.66 5.84 -0.18
N LEU A 55 -5.55 5.04 0.45
CA LEU A 55 -7.00 5.24 0.33
C LEU A 55 -7.44 6.60 0.90
N ALA A 56 -6.90 6.99 2.05
CA ALA A 56 -7.21 8.29 2.68
C ALA A 56 -6.74 9.46 1.78
N ASN A 57 -5.53 9.38 1.21
CA ASN A 57 -5.06 10.38 0.25
C ASN A 57 -6.05 10.52 -0.91
N ALA A 58 -6.32 9.44 -1.64
CA ALA A 58 -7.21 9.47 -2.79
C ALA A 58 -8.63 9.96 -2.44
N PHE A 59 -9.16 9.54 -1.29
CA PHE A 59 -10.44 10.02 -0.77
C PHE A 59 -10.43 11.52 -0.50
N PHE A 60 -9.47 12.01 0.28
CA PHE A 60 -9.44 13.42 0.70
C PHE A 60 -9.11 14.36 -0.47
N VAL A 61 -8.25 13.95 -1.42
CA VAL A 61 -8.01 14.73 -2.65
C VAL A 61 -9.29 14.84 -3.46
N SER A 62 -10.02 13.71 -3.62
CA SER A 62 -11.29 13.71 -4.35
C SER A 62 -12.37 14.54 -3.65
N ALA A 63 -12.47 14.44 -2.32
CA ALA A 63 -13.41 15.24 -1.53
C ALA A 63 -13.06 16.74 -1.59
N ALA A 64 -11.78 17.09 -1.51
CA ALA A 64 -11.33 18.49 -1.64
C ALA A 64 -11.65 19.10 -3.01
N ALA A 65 -11.61 18.27 -4.08
CA ALA A 65 -11.99 18.70 -5.43
C ALA A 65 -13.46 19.12 -5.52
N LEU A 66 -14.31 18.61 -4.63
CA LEU A 66 -15.75 18.91 -4.60
C LEU A 66 -16.12 20.10 -3.71
N LEU A 67 -15.17 20.63 -2.93
CA LEU A 67 -15.45 21.77 -2.06
C LEU A 67 -15.73 23.03 -2.88
N PRO A 68 -16.91 23.66 -2.70
CA PRO A 68 -17.26 24.88 -3.42
C PRO A 68 -16.28 26.03 -3.08
N GLY A 69 -15.76 26.72 -4.09
CA GLY A 69 -14.87 27.86 -3.92
C GLY A 69 -13.44 27.51 -3.49
N ALA A 70 -13.13 26.25 -3.15
CA ALA A 70 -11.80 25.82 -2.78
C ALA A 70 -10.90 25.56 -4.02
N SER A 71 -9.60 25.85 -3.85
CA SER A 71 -8.57 25.38 -4.80
C SER A 71 -8.13 23.96 -4.38
N ILE A 72 -8.13 23.04 -5.33
CA ILE A 72 -7.68 21.66 -5.10
C ILE A 72 -6.17 21.59 -4.84
N GLY A 73 -5.38 22.51 -5.41
CA GLY A 73 -3.91 22.49 -5.34
C GLY A 73 -3.36 22.38 -3.93
N PRO A 74 -3.70 23.29 -2.99
CA PRO A 74 -3.19 23.23 -1.61
C PRO A 74 -3.57 21.94 -0.87
N ALA A 75 -4.79 21.46 -1.06
CA ALA A 75 -5.23 20.21 -0.42
C ALA A 75 -4.44 19.01 -0.96
N ALA A 76 -4.34 18.87 -2.28
CA ALA A 76 -3.56 17.82 -2.92
C ALA A 76 -2.07 17.91 -2.54
N LEU A 77 -1.51 19.13 -2.40
CA LEU A 77 -0.13 19.37 -1.99
C LEU A 77 0.15 18.78 -0.59
N VAL A 78 -0.70 19.09 0.38
CA VAL A 78 -0.55 18.60 1.76
C VAL A 78 -0.69 17.09 1.81
N LEU A 79 -1.67 16.54 1.10
CA LEU A 79 -1.96 15.10 1.12
C LEU A 79 -0.88 14.28 0.41
N SER A 80 -0.39 14.75 -0.74
CA SER A 80 0.72 14.08 -1.45
C SER A 80 2.04 14.18 -0.68
N ALA A 81 2.32 15.30 -0.01
CA ALA A 81 3.47 15.44 0.88
C ALA A 81 3.38 14.47 2.07
N ALA A 82 2.21 14.33 2.69
CA ALA A 82 1.98 13.37 3.77
C ALA A 82 2.13 11.92 3.29
N GLY A 83 1.61 11.58 2.10
CA GLY A 83 1.77 10.27 1.47
C GLY A 83 3.22 9.94 1.17
N LEU A 84 3.96 10.89 0.61
CA LEU A 84 5.39 10.74 0.32
C LEU A 84 6.20 10.56 1.62
N PHE A 85 5.95 11.39 2.63
CA PHE A 85 6.60 11.28 3.94
C PHE A 85 6.32 9.91 4.58
N SER A 86 5.07 9.47 4.61
CA SER A 86 4.67 8.16 5.13
C SER A 86 5.40 7.03 4.39
N THR A 87 5.49 7.10 3.05
CA THR A 87 6.18 6.10 2.23
C THR A 87 7.68 6.03 2.57
N VAL A 88 8.35 7.18 2.66
CA VAL A 88 9.76 7.26 3.00
C VAL A 88 10.02 6.77 4.43
N TYR A 89 9.18 7.15 5.38
CA TYR A 89 9.26 6.71 6.78
C TYR A 89 9.14 5.19 6.91
N LEU A 90 8.12 4.59 6.27
CA LEU A 90 7.92 3.14 6.27
C LEU A 90 9.10 2.41 5.60
N ALA A 91 9.62 2.95 4.49
CA ALA A 91 10.80 2.41 3.81
C ALA A 91 12.05 2.42 4.70
N ALA A 92 12.29 3.54 5.39
CA ALA A 92 13.44 3.68 6.30
C ALA A 92 13.40 2.64 7.45
N ARG A 93 12.20 2.19 7.83
CA ARG A 93 12.02 1.13 8.83
C ARG A 93 12.08 -0.28 8.24
N ALA A 94 11.46 -0.51 7.08
CA ALA A 94 11.34 -1.83 6.47
C ALA A 94 12.66 -2.32 5.87
N VAL A 95 13.41 -1.45 5.17
CA VAL A 95 14.66 -1.82 4.47
C VAL A 95 15.71 -2.42 5.42
N PRO A 96 16.06 -1.78 6.56
CA PRO A 96 17.04 -2.35 7.50
C PRO A 96 16.56 -3.67 8.11
N ALA A 97 15.26 -3.81 8.36
CA ALA A 97 14.69 -5.03 8.92
C ALA A 97 14.85 -6.22 7.96
N VAL A 98 14.56 -6.03 6.67
CA VAL A 98 14.76 -7.05 5.64
C VAL A 98 16.23 -7.37 5.43
N LEU A 99 17.10 -6.36 5.43
CA LEU A 99 18.55 -6.56 5.27
C LEU A 99 19.16 -7.40 6.41
N ARG A 100 18.66 -7.25 7.63
CA ARG A 100 19.17 -7.98 8.81
C ARG A 100 18.62 -9.40 8.91
N ARG A 101 17.34 -9.64 8.53
CA ARG A 101 16.65 -10.91 8.78
C ARG A 101 16.81 -11.95 7.69
N THR A 102 17.00 -11.55 6.43
CA THR A 102 16.95 -12.47 5.29
C THR A 102 18.34 -12.81 4.79
N ARG A 103 18.64 -14.13 4.60
CA ARG A 103 19.88 -14.64 4.00
C ARG A 103 19.58 -15.40 2.70
N GLY A 104 20.49 -15.36 1.71
CA GLY A 104 20.39 -16.14 0.48
C GLY A 104 19.42 -15.58 -0.59
N ILE A 105 18.94 -16.45 -1.48
CA ILE A 105 18.12 -16.11 -2.67
C ILE A 105 16.80 -15.45 -2.30
N ARG A 106 16.20 -15.82 -1.18
CA ARG A 106 14.94 -15.21 -0.67
C ARG A 106 15.11 -13.71 -0.35
N ARG A 107 16.32 -13.31 0.07
CA ARG A 107 16.66 -11.89 0.32
C ARG A 107 16.55 -11.06 -0.96
N GLY A 108 17.07 -11.57 -2.08
CA GLY A 108 17.01 -10.85 -3.37
C GLY A 108 15.58 -10.58 -3.80
N ARG A 109 14.72 -11.59 -3.76
CA ARG A 109 13.31 -11.47 -4.18
C ARG A 109 12.53 -10.49 -3.29
N ARG A 110 12.70 -10.56 -1.96
CA ARG A 110 12.06 -9.62 -1.04
C ARG A 110 12.54 -8.19 -1.23
N LEU A 111 13.84 -7.98 -1.44
CA LEU A 111 14.39 -6.65 -1.71
C LEU A 111 13.86 -6.09 -3.03
N VAL A 112 13.80 -6.87 -4.09
CA VAL A 112 13.23 -6.44 -5.38
C VAL A 112 11.77 -6.05 -5.21
N SER A 113 10.96 -6.87 -4.56
CA SER A 113 9.55 -6.55 -4.29
C SER A 113 9.39 -5.24 -3.51
N LEU A 114 10.15 -5.07 -2.42
CA LEU A 114 10.14 -3.84 -1.63
C LEU A 114 10.57 -2.62 -2.46
N LEU A 115 11.64 -2.75 -3.25
CA LEU A 115 12.14 -1.65 -4.08
C LEU A 115 11.14 -1.26 -5.16
N VAL A 116 10.53 -2.23 -5.85
CA VAL A 116 9.50 -1.98 -6.87
C VAL A 116 8.31 -1.24 -6.26
N THR A 117 7.84 -1.71 -5.11
CA THR A 117 6.71 -1.08 -4.44
C THR A 117 7.04 0.32 -3.92
N LEU A 118 8.24 0.49 -3.35
CA LEU A 118 8.71 1.78 -2.85
C LEU A 118 8.87 2.78 -3.98
N LEU A 119 9.57 2.39 -5.05
CA LEU A 119 9.78 3.24 -6.22
C LEU A 119 8.46 3.62 -6.88
N GLY A 120 7.53 2.67 -7.03
CA GLY A 120 6.20 2.93 -7.55
C GLY A 120 5.43 3.93 -6.69
N SER A 121 5.42 3.75 -5.37
CA SER A 121 4.75 4.66 -4.43
C SER A 121 5.38 6.06 -4.45
N VAL A 122 6.71 6.15 -4.42
CA VAL A 122 7.43 7.44 -4.48
C VAL A 122 7.15 8.14 -5.81
N ALA A 123 7.18 7.43 -6.94
CA ALA A 123 6.90 8.00 -8.26
C ALA A 123 5.48 8.58 -8.33
N VAL A 124 4.48 7.86 -7.80
CA VAL A 124 3.08 8.32 -7.80
C VAL A 124 2.91 9.55 -6.91
N TYR A 125 3.36 9.52 -5.65
CA TYR A 125 3.22 10.66 -4.74
C TYR A 125 4.06 11.87 -5.15
N ALA A 126 5.26 11.66 -5.71
CA ALA A 126 6.06 12.77 -6.24
C ALA A 126 5.39 13.41 -7.46
N SER A 127 4.81 12.62 -8.36
CA SER A 127 4.05 13.13 -9.51
C SER A 127 2.79 13.89 -9.07
N GLU A 128 2.10 13.38 -8.04
CA GLU A 128 0.94 14.04 -7.43
C GLU A 128 1.35 15.38 -6.79
N LEU A 129 2.46 15.40 -6.05
CA LEU A 129 3.02 16.60 -5.42
C LEU A 129 3.36 17.67 -6.47
N LEU A 130 4.04 17.29 -7.55
CA LEU A 130 4.38 18.21 -8.65
C LEU A 130 3.14 18.75 -9.35
N THR A 131 2.14 17.91 -9.59
CA THR A 131 0.86 18.31 -10.19
C THR A 131 0.09 19.25 -9.26
N ALA A 132 0.06 18.95 -7.96
CA ALA A 132 -0.56 19.79 -6.95
C ALA A 132 0.12 21.17 -6.85
N LEU A 133 1.45 21.21 -6.94
CA LEU A 133 2.22 22.45 -6.96
C LEU A 133 1.86 23.30 -8.19
N ALA A 134 1.76 22.70 -9.37
CA ALA A 134 1.33 23.40 -10.58
C ALA A 134 -0.10 23.97 -10.42
N LEU A 135 -1.02 23.21 -9.81
CA LEU A 135 -2.40 23.64 -9.55
C LEU A 135 -2.51 24.74 -8.48
N THR A 136 -1.49 24.97 -7.66
CA THR A 136 -1.46 26.14 -6.76
C THR A 136 -1.19 27.42 -7.53
N GLY A 137 -0.43 27.35 -8.63
CA GLY A 137 -0.15 28.50 -9.52
C GLY A 137 -1.30 28.80 -10.49
N ASP A 138 -1.88 27.76 -11.09
CA ASP A 138 -3.05 27.87 -11.98
C ASP A 138 -4.09 26.81 -11.63
N PRO A 139 -5.08 27.15 -10.79
CA PRO A 139 -6.14 26.21 -10.37
C PRO A 139 -7.12 25.82 -11.48
N THR A 140 -7.08 26.47 -12.63
CA THR A 140 -8.02 26.27 -13.75
C THR A 140 -7.43 25.43 -14.88
N ASP A 141 -6.15 25.06 -14.80
CA ASP A 141 -5.49 24.23 -15.81
C ASP A 141 -6.12 22.83 -15.87
N SER A 142 -6.95 22.63 -16.88
CA SER A 142 -7.67 21.37 -17.11
C SER A 142 -6.73 20.19 -17.37
N ALA A 143 -5.54 20.42 -17.94
CA ALA A 143 -4.55 19.37 -18.17
C ALA A 143 -3.96 18.88 -16.85
N GLN A 144 -3.67 19.78 -15.91
CA GLN A 144 -3.19 19.41 -14.58
C GLN A 144 -4.28 18.73 -13.74
N VAL A 145 -5.54 19.19 -13.85
CA VAL A 145 -6.68 18.50 -13.21
C VAL A 145 -6.86 17.09 -13.75
N SER A 146 -6.77 16.91 -15.08
CA SER A 146 -6.83 15.56 -15.69
C SER A 146 -5.69 14.67 -15.22
N ARG A 147 -4.47 15.21 -15.12
CA ARG A 147 -3.30 14.49 -14.61
C ARG A 147 -3.50 14.09 -13.13
N LEU A 148 -4.00 15.00 -12.30
CA LEU A 148 -4.32 14.71 -10.90
C LEU A 148 -5.39 13.62 -10.80
N ALA A 149 -6.44 13.65 -11.62
CA ALA A 149 -7.46 12.63 -11.66
C ALA A 149 -6.87 11.23 -11.99
N ALA A 150 -5.98 11.15 -12.99
CA ALA A 150 -5.27 9.92 -13.32
C ALA A 150 -4.37 9.43 -12.17
N LEU A 151 -3.70 10.34 -11.45
CA LEU A 151 -2.88 10.00 -10.30
C LEU A 151 -3.72 9.51 -9.12
N VAL A 152 -4.87 10.10 -8.84
CA VAL A 152 -5.83 9.60 -7.84
C VAL A 152 -6.24 8.16 -8.16
N LEU A 153 -6.53 7.85 -9.42
CA LEU A 153 -6.82 6.47 -9.83
C LEU A 153 -5.62 5.54 -9.62
N ALA A 154 -4.40 5.99 -9.91
CA ALA A 154 -3.18 5.22 -9.66
C ALA A 154 -2.96 4.96 -8.15
N VAL A 155 -3.23 5.94 -7.29
CA VAL A 155 -3.18 5.80 -5.82
C VAL A 155 -4.21 4.77 -5.35
N TYR A 156 -5.44 4.77 -5.90
CA TYR A 156 -6.42 3.71 -5.62
C TYR A 156 -5.92 2.34 -6.03
N GLY A 157 -5.35 2.20 -7.22
CA GLY A 157 -4.75 0.95 -7.68
C GLY A 157 -3.66 0.44 -6.74
N LEU A 158 -2.77 1.32 -6.32
CA LEU A 158 -1.73 1.02 -5.34
C LEU A 158 -2.32 0.55 -3.99
N ALA A 159 -3.34 1.26 -3.50
CA ALA A 159 -4.02 0.93 -2.26
C ALA A 159 -4.72 -0.44 -2.31
N LEU A 160 -5.37 -0.76 -3.44
CA LEU A 160 -6.02 -2.07 -3.66
C LEU A 160 -5.01 -3.21 -3.68
N VAL A 161 -3.86 -3.03 -4.34
CA VAL A 161 -2.76 -4.02 -4.32
C VAL A 161 -2.31 -4.27 -2.89
N ARG A 162 -2.14 -3.21 -2.08
CA ARG A 162 -1.77 -3.33 -0.66
C ARG A 162 -2.84 -3.99 0.19
N ALA A 163 -4.10 -3.64 -0.02
CA ALA A 163 -5.22 -4.27 0.67
C ALA A 163 -5.31 -5.77 0.33
N TRP A 164 -5.01 -6.14 -0.92
CA TRP A 164 -4.97 -7.53 -1.36
C TRP A 164 -3.85 -8.33 -0.68
N GLU A 165 -2.67 -7.73 -0.49
CA GLU A 165 -1.57 -8.31 0.30
C GLU A 165 -1.99 -8.61 1.74
N LEU A 166 -2.82 -7.75 2.36
CA LEU A 166 -3.33 -7.96 3.73
C LEU A 166 -4.25 -9.16 3.87
N LEU A 167 -5.06 -9.44 2.84
CA LEU A 167 -6.04 -10.53 2.86
C LEU A 167 -5.38 -11.91 2.71
N GLY A 168 -4.05 -11.97 2.52
CA GLY A 168 -3.33 -13.24 2.34
C GLY A 168 -3.81 -14.00 1.11
N ALA A 169 -4.30 -13.29 0.09
CA ALA A 169 -4.88 -13.91 -1.09
C ALA A 169 -3.88 -14.84 -1.78
N PRO A 170 -4.31 -16.03 -2.19
CA PRO A 170 -3.42 -17.03 -2.79
C PRO A 170 -2.72 -16.45 -4.02
N ARG A 171 -1.49 -16.89 -4.22
CA ARG A 171 -0.47 -16.41 -5.18
C ARG A 171 -0.85 -16.61 -6.66
N PHE A 172 -2.08 -16.25 -7.05
CA PHE A 172 -2.52 -16.33 -8.44
C PHE A 172 -2.31 -15.00 -9.16
N GLY A 173 -1.47 -15.01 -10.20
CA GLY A 173 -1.24 -13.87 -11.10
C GLY A 173 -0.08 -12.95 -10.68
N ILE A 174 -0.10 -11.73 -11.23
CA ILE A 174 0.95 -10.69 -11.05
C ILE A 174 1.17 -10.35 -9.57
N GLY A 175 0.13 -10.45 -8.72
CA GLY A 175 0.22 -10.22 -7.28
C GLY A 175 1.07 -11.26 -6.50
N GLY A 176 1.19 -12.50 -6.99
CA GLY A 176 2.03 -13.52 -6.36
C GLY A 176 3.53 -13.19 -6.37
N TRP A 177 3.95 -12.37 -7.32
CA TRP A 177 5.33 -11.89 -7.42
C TRP A 177 5.65 -10.79 -6.39
N LEU A 178 4.62 -10.06 -5.95
CA LEU A 178 4.73 -8.88 -5.10
C LEU A 178 4.35 -9.16 -3.63
N ASN A 179 3.98 -10.40 -3.28
CA ASN A 179 3.52 -10.71 -1.92
C ASN A 179 4.67 -11.18 -1.00
N PRO A 180 5.29 -10.30 -0.19
CA PRO A 180 6.33 -10.68 0.76
C PRO A 180 5.78 -11.43 1.99
N LEU A 181 4.47 -11.35 2.27
CA LEU A 181 3.84 -11.90 3.48
C LEU A 181 3.55 -13.41 3.35
N GLY A 182 3.26 -13.90 2.14
CA GLY A 182 2.93 -15.30 1.90
C GLY A 182 4.05 -16.29 2.21
N ASP A 183 5.31 -15.83 2.28
CA ASP A 183 6.45 -16.68 2.66
C ASP A 183 6.58 -16.88 4.19
N LEU A 184 5.88 -16.08 5.00
CA LEU A 184 5.90 -16.18 6.46
C LEU A 184 4.95 -17.27 6.96
N ASP A 185 3.81 -17.40 6.31
CA ASP A 185 2.80 -18.41 6.67
C ASP A 185 3.29 -19.83 6.36
N ASP A 186 4.15 -20.02 5.34
CA ASP A 186 4.74 -21.32 5.00
C ASP A 186 5.85 -21.75 5.98
N GLU A 187 6.55 -20.81 6.65
CA GLU A 187 7.56 -21.15 7.67
C GLU A 187 6.91 -21.55 9.01
N GLU A 188 5.75 -20.99 9.33
CA GLU A 188 5.04 -21.25 10.59
C GLU A 188 4.21 -22.55 10.50
N GLN A 189 3.79 -22.94 9.30
CA GLN A 189 3.02 -24.17 9.06
C GLN A 189 3.88 -25.43 8.89
N THR A 190 5.21 -25.32 8.84
CA THR A 190 6.08 -26.52 8.85
C THR A 190 6.10 -27.04 10.28
N PRO A 191 5.34 -28.11 10.62
CA PRO A 191 5.27 -28.58 12.00
C PRO A 191 6.66 -29.02 12.44
N ALA A 192 7.08 -28.54 13.61
CA ALA A 192 8.34 -28.93 14.26
C ALA A 192 8.49 -30.47 14.40
N GLY A 193 7.40 -31.20 14.22
CA GLY A 193 7.35 -32.65 14.17
C GLY A 193 7.94 -33.31 12.93
N ALA A 194 7.99 -32.63 11.77
CA ALA A 194 8.49 -33.23 10.54
C ALA A 194 10.02 -33.45 10.57
N ASN A 195 10.75 -32.60 11.28
CA ASN A 195 12.20 -32.77 11.47
C ASN A 195 12.55 -33.83 12.49
N SER A 196 11.74 -34.05 13.53
CA SER A 196 11.93 -35.09 14.50
C SER A 196 11.64 -36.48 13.90
N ALA A 197 10.63 -36.61 13.07
CA ALA A 197 10.31 -37.86 12.37
C ALA A 197 11.42 -38.31 11.41
N ARG A 198 12.01 -37.36 10.65
CA ARG A 198 13.17 -37.64 9.79
C ARG A 198 14.44 -38.01 10.57
N ALA A 199 14.67 -37.38 11.73
CA ALA A 199 15.81 -37.74 12.59
C ALA A 199 15.66 -39.14 13.21
N HIS A 200 14.45 -39.55 13.59
CA HIS A 200 14.18 -40.89 14.10
C HIS A 200 14.25 -41.99 13.00
N ALA A 201 13.80 -41.68 11.78
CA ALA A 201 13.91 -42.61 10.66
C ALA A 201 15.38 -42.92 10.31
N LYS A 202 16.24 -41.90 10.33
CA LYS A 202 17.68 -42.05 10.01
C LYS A 202 18.48 -42.82 11.06
N ARG A 203 18.00 -42.88 12.35
CA ARG A 203 18.62 -43.67 13.42
C ARG A 203 18.23 -45.12 13.41
N ARG A 204 17.16 -45.54 12.69
CA ARG A 204 16.72 -46.94 12.59
C ARG A 204 17.37 -47.71 11.43
N THR A 205 18.08 -47.00 10.52
CA THR A 205 18.74 -47.61 9.35
C THR A 205 20.27 -47.64 9.44
N SER A 206 20.83 -47.28 10.59
CA SER A 206 22.25 -47.47 10.97
C SER A 206 22.35 -48.47 12.13
#